data_87c15a0f515a924062178cff6c88ea7d
#
_entry.id   87c15a0f515a924062178cff6c88ea7d
#
_cell.length_a   1.000
_cell.length_b   1.000
_cell.length_c   1.000
_cell.angle_alpha   90.00
_cell.angle_beta   90.00
_cell.angle_gamma   90.00
#
_symmetry.space_group_name_H-M   'P 1'
#
loop_
_entity.id
_entity.type
_entity.pdbx_description
1 polymer ?
#
loop_
_entity_poly.entity_id
_entity_poly.type
_entity_poly.pdbx_seq_one_letter_code
_entity_poly.pdbx_strand_id
1 'polypeptide(L)'
;MRARNPLYVMAKPPPEVQAAIAALPRNDPGRGPELLHVTLISLYDLHYAPPEWLPATIAALDGFAAAPFPLRFDRIENRKAVTLRTREPLAGARAFQKALVNHLLARKAPIMDGTTPEPHITINYRGDRLGSQTFGALKLPPIEWTVREILLIESVVGKTTHIEHGRWALTPPGD
;
A
#
# COMPACT_ATOMS: atom_id res chain seq x y z
N MET A 1 0.64 10.06 -23.28
CA MET A 1 0.30 9.18 -22.14
C MET A 1 -1.00 9.69 -21.51
N ARG A 2 -2.05 8.86 -21.43
CA ARG A 2 -3.30 9.29 -20.79
C ARG A 2 -3.03 9.49 -19.30
N ALA A 3 -3.55 10.58 -18.72
CA ALA A 3 -3.50 10.80 -17.30
C ALA A 3 -4.17 9.61 -16.58
N ARG A 4 -3.58 9.18 -15.49
CA ARG A 4 -4.10 8.08 -14.65
C ARG A 4 -4.01 8.52 -13.20
N ASN A 5 -5.12 8.33 -12.50
CA ASN A 5 -5.22 8.66 -11.09
C ASN A 5 -5.81 7.46 -10.34
N PRO A 6 -5.06 6.34 -10.27
CA PRO A 6 -5.55 5.15 -9.58
C PRO A 6 -5.77 5.43 -8.10
N LEU A 7 -6.87 4.89 -7.58
CA LEU A 7 -7.29 4.99 -6.20
C LEU A 7 -6.99 3.67 -5.47
N TYR A 8 -6.33 3.79 -4.34
CA TYR A 8 -5.91 2.66 -3.51
C TYR A 8 -6.31 2.84 -2.05
N VAL A 9 -6.54 1.74 -1.36
CA VAL A 9 -6.42 1.73 0.10
C VAL A 9 -5.00 1.29 0.45
N MET A 10 -4.32 2.10 1.24
CA MET A 10 -2.92 1.94 1.60
C MET A 10 -2.71 1.98 3.12
N ALA A 11 -1.60 1.37 3.55
CA ALA A 11 -0.99 1.64 4.84
C ALA A 11 0.35 2.35 4.62
N LYS A 12 0.65 3.35 5.43
CA LYS A 12 1.94 4.05 5.41
C LYS A 12 2.77 3.69 6.63
N PRO A 13 4.08 3.46 6.48
CA PRO A 13 4.95 3.20 7.62
C PRO A 13 5.05 4.45 8.51
N PRO A 14 5.14 4.27 9.84
CA PRO A 14 5.36 5.39 10.75
C PRO A 14 6.77 6.00 10.60
N PRO A 15 7.03 7.20 11.14
CA PRO A 15 8.28 7.94 10.93
C PRO A 15 9.55 7.16 11.24
N GLU A 16 9.56 6.36 12.31
CA GLU A 16 10.71 5.54 12.70
C GLU A 16 10.99 4.42 11.69
N VAL A 17 9.94 3.84 11.10
CA VAL A 17 10.06 2.84 10.03
C VAL A 17 10.49 3.49 8.72
N GLN A 18 9.99 4.69 8.41
CA GLN A 18 10.43 5.47 7.25
C GLN A 18 11.93 5.76 7.33
N ALA A 19 12.44 6.15 8.50
CA ALA A 19 13.86 6.39 8.72
C ALA A 19 14.70 5.11 8.53
N ALA A 20 14.23 3.97 9.03
CA ALA A 20 14.88 2.69 8.84
C ALA A 20 14.95 2.30 7.36
N ILE A 21 13.88 2.53 6.61
CA ILE A 21 13.84 2.26 5.16
C ILE A 21 14.77 3.20 4.40
N ALA A 22 14.83 4.48 4.77
CA ALA A 22 15.70 5.45 4.12
C ALA A 22 17.20 5.10 4.24
N ALA A 23 17.58 4.38 5.29
CA ALA A 23 18.94 3.92 5.52
C ALA A 23 19.29 2.62 4.78
N LEU A 24 18.34 1.99 4.09
CA LEU A 24 18.57 0.73 3.39
C LEU A 24 19.39 0.93 2.12
N PRO A 25 20.20 -0.09 1.73
CA PRO A 25 20.82 -0.10 0.42
C PRO A 25 19.73 -0.16 -0.67
N ARG A 26 20.03 0.38 -1.84
CA ARG A 26 19.14 0.40 -3.02
C ARG A 26 17.89 1.27 -2.87
N ASN A 27 17.71 1.94 -1.74
CA ASN A 27 16.66 2.95 -1.60
C ASN A 27 16.93 4.11 -2.57
N ASP A 28 15.86 4.68 -3.12
CA ASP A 28 15.94 5.91 -3.93
C ASP A 28 15.95 7.12 -2.98
N PRO A 29 17.11 7.81 -2.82
CA PRO A 29 17.17 8.95 -1.93
C PRO A 29 16.40 10.18 -2.42
N GLY A 30 16.04 10.21 -3.70
CA GLY A 30 15.22 11.27 -4.28
C GLY A 30 13.72 11.09 -4.06
N ARG A 31 13.32 9.93 -3.48
CA ARG A 31 11.91 9.65 -3.18
C ARG A 31 11.60 10.05 -1.74
N GLY A 32 10.66 10.97 -1.57
CA GLY A 32 10.23 11.40 -0.24
C GLY A 32 9.64 10.25 0.59
N PRO A 33 9.94 10.19 1.90
CA PRO A 33 9.46 9.12 2.78
C PRO A 33 7.93 9.07 2.89
N GLU A 34 7.24 10.17 2.64
CA GLU A 34 5.77 10.27 2.61
C GLU A 34 5.15 9.46 1.47
N LEU A 35 5.93 9.06 0.48
CA LEU A 35 5.49 8.23 -0.64
C LEU A 35 5.65 6.74 -0.38
N LEU A 36 6.34 6.34 0.69
CA LEU A 36 6.44 4.94 1.10
C LEU A 36 5.07 4.43 1.55
N HIS A 37 4.66 3.29 1.02
CA HIS A 37 3.36 2.71 1.32
C HIS A 37 3.31 1.21 1.05
N VAL A 38 2.33 0.56 1.66
CA VAL A 38 1.87 -0.78 1.31
C VAL A 38 0.48 -0.66 0.69
N THR A 39 0.32 -1.07 -0.54
CA THR A 39 -1.00 -1.14 -1.18
C THR A 39 -1.77 -2.34 -0.64
N LEU A 40 -2.95 -2.11 -0.11
CA LEU A 40 -3.82 -3.15 0.45
C LEU A 40 -4.86 -3.60 -0.57
N ILE A 41 -5.44 -2.66 -1.31
CA ILE A 41 -6.35 -2.96 -2.41
C ILE A 41 -6.27 -1.86 -3.48
N SER A 42 -6.36 -2.26 -4.74
CA SER A 42 -6.54 -1.39 -5.89
C SER A 42 -8.04 -1.30 -6.21
N LEU A 43 -8.58 -0.09 -6.31
CA LEU A 43 -10.00 0.12 -6.48
C LEU A 43 -10.38 0.43 -7.93
N TYR A 44 -10.07 1.63 -8.40
CA TYR A 44 -10.36 2.11 -9.74
C TYR A 44 -9.53 3.35 -10.07
N ASP A 45 -9.62 3.81 -11.31
CA ASP A 45 -8.93 5.03 -11.75
C ASP A 45 -9.92 6.21 -11.69
N LEU A 46 -9.66 7.18 -10.82
CA LEU A 46 -10.51 8.37 -10.62
C LEU A 46 -10.69 9.21 -11.88
N HIS A 47 -9.70 9.19 -12.78
CA HIS A 47 -9.80 9.94 -14.04
C HIS A 47 -10.97 9.48 -14.92
N TYR A 48 -11.36 8.23 -14.78
CA TYR A 48 -12.44 7.62 -15.57
C TYR A 48 -13.69 7.29 -14.78
N ALA A 49 -13.63 7.46 -13.45
CA ALA A 49 -14.71 7.08 -12.56
C ALA A 49 -15.85 8.11 -12.60
N PRO A 50 -17.12 7.66 -12.52
CA PRO A 50 -18.24 8.55 -12.25
C PRO A 50 -18.02 9.31 -10.94
N PRO A 51 -18.47 10.59 -10.86
CA PRO A 51 -18.19 11.45 -9.71
C PRO A 51 -18.79 10.94 -8.40
N GLU A 52 -19.84 10.13 -8.44
CA GLU A 52 -20.47 9.53 -7.26
C GLU A 52 -19.66 8.38 -6.64
N TRP A 53 -18.67 7.84 -7.33
CA TRP A 53 -17.93 6.67 -6.84
C TRP A 53 -17.04 6.99 -5.65
N LEU A 54 -16.33 8.11 -5.67
CA LEU A 54 -15.47 8.48 -4.56
C LEU A 54 -16.25 8.70 -3.25
N PRO A 55 -17.35 9.47 -3.23
CA PRO A 55 -18.20 9.58 -2.05
C PRO A 55 -18.75 8.23 -1.56
N ALA A 56 -19.16 7.35 -2.47
CA ALA A 56 -19.64 6.02 -2.12
C ALA A 56 -18.55 5.14 -1.48
N THR A 57 -17.32 5.22 -1.97
CA THR A 57 -16.18 4.53 -1.40
C THR A 57 -15.87 5.04 0.01
N ILE A 58 -15.86 6.35 0.22
CA ILE A 58 -15.64 6.97 1.54
C ILE A 58 -16.72 6.52 2.51
N ALA A 59 -17.99 6.58 2.11
CA ALA A 59 -19.10 6.13 2.95
C ALA A 59 -19.00 4.64 3.35
N ALA A 60 -18.55 3.80 2.43
CA ALA A 60 -18.32 2.39 2.73
C ALA A 60 -17.17 2.19 3.74
N LEU A 61 -16.08 2.95 3.60
CA LEU A 61 -14.95 2.88 4.52
C LEU A 61 -15.27 3.45 5.90
N ASP A 62 -16.16 4.44 6.01
CA ASP A 62 -16.63 4.98 7.30
C ASP A 62 -17.29 3.91 8.18
N GLY A 63 -17.90 2.89 7.58
CA GLY A 63 -18.52 1.79 8.29
C GLY A 63 -17.62 0.55 8.46
N PHE A 64 -16.35 0.61 8.06
CA PHE A 64 -15.44 -0.52 8.15
C PHE A 64 -14.74 -0.59 9.51
N ALA A 65 -14.76 -1.77 10.12
CA ALA A 65 -14.04 -2.05 11.35
C ALA A 65 -13.19 -3.31 11.19
N ALA A 66 -11.95 -3.25 11.63
CA ALA A 66 -11.01 -4.36 11.62
C ALA A 66 -9.93 -4.14 12.67
N ALA A 67 -9.42 -5.21 13.24
CA ALA A 67 -8.30 -5.14 14.17
C ALA A 67 -7.03 -4.63 13.46
N PRO A 68 -6.16 -3.90 14.16
CA PRO A 68 -4.79 -3.66 13.71
C PRO A 68 -4.08 -4.96 13.38
N PHE A 69 -3.14 -4.92 12.43
CA PHE A 69 -2.41 -6.10 12.00
C PHE A 69 -0.92 -5.81 11.80
N PRO A 70 -0.03 -6.80 12.04
CA PRO A 70 1.40 -6.62 11.88
C PRO A 70 1.82 -6.72 10.42
N LEU A 71 2.82 -5.93 10.03
CA LEU A 71 3.62 -6.10 8.83
C LEU A 71 5.08 -6.32 9.22
N ARG A 72 5.76 -7.20 8.49
CA ARG A 72 7.16 -7.53 8.69
C ARG A 72 7.83 -7.80 7.35
N PHE A 73 8.93 -7.12 7.10
CA PHE A 73 9.73 -7.30 5.89
C PHE A 73 11.18 -7.57 6.29
N ASP A 74 11.80 -8.58 5.69
CA ASP A 74 13.14 -9.04 6.03
C ASP A 74 14.06 -9.23 4.83
N ARG A 75 13.63 -8.72 3.66
CA ARG A 75 14.44 -8.80 2.44
C ARG A 75 14.14 -7.69 1.45
N ILE A 76 15.17 -7.33 0.70
CA ILE A 76 15.03 -6.55 -0.53
C ILE A 76 14.99 -7.52 -1.69
N GLU A 77 13.99 -7.40 -2.55
CA GLU A 77 13.92 -8.11 -3.82
C GLU A 77 13.97 -7.11 -4.97
N ASN A 78 14.88 -7.36 -5.89
CA ASN A 78 14.98 -6.57 -7.10
C ASN A 78 14.28 -7.33 -8.24
N ARG A 79 13.12 -6.83 -8.60
CA ARG A 79 12.39 -7.25 -9.80
C ARG A 79 12.41 -6.08 -10.78
N LYS A 80 11.29 -5.77 -11.42
CA LYS A 80 11.13 -4.54 -12.19
C LYS A 80 11.31 -3.27 -11.34
N ALA A 81 10.92 -3.34 -10.09
CA ALA A 81 11.20 -2.35 -9.04
C ALA A 81 11.91 -3.02 -7.86
N VAL A 82 12.61 -2.23 -7.06
CA VAL A 82 13.20 -2.69 -5.80
C VAL A 82 12.16 -2.62 -4.70
N THR A 83 11.87 -3.74 -4.07
CA THR A 83 10.80 -3.87 -3.08
C THR A 83 11.28 -4.52 -1.80
N LEU A 84 10.73 -4.05 -0.68
CA LEU A 84 10.79 -4.76 0.59
C LEU A 84 9.73 -5.84 0.62
N ARG A 85 10.12 -7.06 0.98
CA ARG A 85 9.26 -8.25 1.04
C ARG A 85 9.62 -9.17 2.19
N THR A 86 8.82 -10.20 2.36
CA THR A 86 9.11 -11.36 3.20
C THR A 86 8.65 -12.63 2.47
N ARG A 87 9.26 -13.76 2.82
CA ARG A 87 8.77 -15.09 2.39
C ARG A 87 7.81 -15.70 3.40
N GLU A 88 7.80 -15.16 4.62
CA GLU A 88 6.86 -15.63 5.63
C GLU A 88 5.45 -15.11 5.30
N PRO A 89 4.41 -15.96 5.45
CA PRO A 89 3.05 -15.51 5.23
C PRO A 89 2.67 -14.36 6.18
N LEU A 90 2.18 -13.25 5.61
CA LEU A 90 1.62 -12.14 6.36
C LEU A 90 0.12 -12.40 6.58
N ALA A 91 -0.19 -13.39 7.41
CA ALA A 91 -1.55 -13.89 7.59
C ALA A 91 -2.53 -12.81 8.07
N GLY A 92 -2.11 -11.93 8.99
CA GLY A 92 -2.92 -10.81 9.46
C GLY A 92 -3.28 -9.82 8.37
N ALA A 93 -2.29 -9.44 7.55
CA ALA A 93 -2.51 -8.55 6.41
C ALA A 93 -3.42 -9.19 5.35
N ARG A 94 -3.25 -10.48 5.07
CA ARG A 94 -4.11 -11.20 4.11
C ARG A 94 -5.54 -11.34 4.61
N ALA A 95 -5.73 -11.62 5.89
CA ALA A 95 -7.06 -11.65 6.52
C ALA A 95 -7.72 -10.27 6.45
N PHE A 96 -6.96 -9.21 6.72
CA PHE A 96 -7.42 -7.82 6.61
C PHE A 96 -7.87 -7.49 5.17
N GLN A 97 -7.05 -7.80 4.17
CA GLN A 97 -7.39 -7.56 2.77
C GLN A 97 -8.69 -8.28 2.37
N LYS A 98 -8.85 -9.52 2.80
CA LYS A 98 -10.08 -10.31 2.54
C LYS A 98 -11.30 -9.67 3.22
N ALA A 99 -11.18 -9.25 4.47
CA ALA A 99 -12.25 -8.59 5.20
C ALA A 99 -12.65 -7.25 4.54
N LEU A 100 -11.65 -6.47 4.10
CA LEU A 100 -11.88 -5.21 3.39
C LEU A 100 -12.64 -5.42 2.08
N VAL A 101 -12.21 -6.37 1.25
CA VAL A 101 -12.90 -6.69 -0.01
C VAL A 101 -14.34 -7.11 0.25
N ASN A 102 -14.57 -8.03 1.18
CA ASN A 102 -15.91 -8.51 1.53
C ASN A 102 -16.80 -7.36 2.02
N HIS A 103 -16.27 -6.46 2.84
CA HIS A 103 -17.01 -5.31 3.33
C HIS A 103 -17.41 -4.37 2.19
N LEU A 104 -16.46 -4.02 1.32
CA LEU A 104 -16.73 -3.14 0.18
C LEU A 104 -17.78 -3.75 -0.77
N LEU A 105 -17.69 -5.04 -1.05
CA LEU A 105 -18.68 -5.75 -1.85
C LEU A 105 -20.06 -5.76 -1.18
N ALA A 106 -20.13 -6.05 0.12
CA ALA A 106 -21.38 -6.05 0.88
C ALA A 106 -22.07 -4.67 0.89
N ARG A 107 -21.27 -3.60 0.88
CA ARG A 107 -21.75 -2.21 0.80
C ARG A 107 -22.00 -1.73 -0.62
N LYS A 108 -21.81 -2.59 -1.62
CA LYS A 108 -21.92 -2.25 -3.06
C LYS A 108 -21.04 -1.05 -3.44
N ALA A 109 -19.91 -0.90 -2.77
CA ALA A 109 -18.92 0.13 -3.12
C ALA A 109 -18.33 -0.16 -4.49
N PRO A 110 -18.03 0.86 -5.31
CA PRO A 110 -17.44 0.65 -6.62
C PRO A 110 -16.05 0.04 -6.52
N ILE A 111 -15.84 -1.08 -7.19
CA ILE A 111 -14.56 -1.75 -7.35
C ILE A 111 -14.46 -2.20 -8.80
N MET A 112 -13.46 -1.72 -9.53
CA MET A 112 -13.20 -2.15 -10.90
C MET A 112 -12.05 -3.15 -10.98
N ASP A 113 -11.01 -2.94 -10.20
CA ASP A 113 -9.83 -3.79 -10.15
C ASP A 113 -9.97 -4.86 -9.05
N GLY A 114 -10.11 -4.44 -7.79
CA GLY A 114 -10.23 -5.33 -6.65
C GLY A 114 -8.97 -6.14 -6.33
N THR A 115 -7.84 -5.85 -6.98
CA THR A 115 -6.59 -6.55 -6.75
C THR A 115 -6.07 -6.29 -5.35
N THR A 116 -5.77 -7.37 -4.63
CA THR A 116 -5.12 -7.35 -3.32
C THR A 116 -3.70 -7.89 -3.46
N PRO A 117 -2.71 -7.03 -3.72
CA PRO A 117 -1.34 -7.48 -3.93
C PRO A 117 -0.76 -8.10 -2.65
N GLU A 118 0.20 -8.99 -2.81
CA GLU A 118 1.03 -9.42 -1.70
C GLU A 118 1.69 -8.19 -1.07
N PRO A 119 1.59 -7.99 0.26
CA PRO A 119 2.11 -6.80 0.91
C PRO A 119 3.59 -6.59 0.64
N HIS A 120 3.95 -5.41 0.18
CA HIS A 120 5.33 -4.99 -0.08
C HIS A 120 5.44 -3.46 -0.06
N ILE A 121 6.68 -2.96 0.07
CA ILE A 121 6.99 -1.55 -0.10
C ILE A 121 7.95 -1.40 -1.27
N THR A 122 7.60 -0.57 -2.24
CA THR A 122 8.53 -0.18 -3.29
C THR A 122 9.44 0.92 -2.77
N ILE A 123 10.74 0.66 -2.75
CA ILE A 123 11.77 1.60 -2.29
C ILE A 123 12.53 2.26 -3.44
N ASN A 124 12.47 1.69 -4.64
CA ASN A 124 13.06 2.27 -5.83
C ASN A 124 12.35 1.73 -7.08
N TYR A 125 11.81 2.60 -7.89
CA TYR A 125 11.13 2.23 -9.15
C TYR A 125 12.09 1.98 -10.31
N ARG A 126 13.36 2.31 -10.16
CA ARG A 126 14.39 2.19 -11.20
C ARG A 126 15.31 1.00 -10.96
N GLY A 127 14.76 -0.13 -10.59
CA GLY A 127 15.50 -1.35 -10.37
C GLY A 127 16.34 -1.80 -11.58
N ASP A 128 15.87 -1.51 -12.77
CA ASP A 128 16.55 -1.76 -14.04
C ASP A 128 17.87 -0.99 -14.21
N ARG A 129 17.98 0.20 -13.61
CA ARG A 129 19.19 1.04 -13.68
C ARG A 129 20.29 0.64 -12.71
N LEU A 130 19.98 -0.21 -11.74
CA LEU A 130 20.94 -0.65 -10.72
C LEU A 130 21.83 -1.80 -11.20
N GLY A 131 21.72 -2.22 -12.45
CA GLY A 131 22.52 -3.29 -13.05
C GLY A 131 22.02 -4.69 -12.66
N SER A 132 21.63 -5.48 -13.64
CA SER A 132 20.98 -6.80 -13.47
C SER A 132 21.87 -7.87 -12.81
N GLN A 133 23.17 -7.66 -12.73
CA GLN A 133 24.10 -8.68 -12.29
C GLN A 133 24.29 -8.78 -10.76
N THR A 134 23.74 -7.85 -9.98
CA THR A 134 24.05 -7.76 -8.55
C THR A 134 22.93 -8.25 -7.64
N PHE A 135 21.79 -8.73 -8.16
CA PHE A 135 20.57 -8.62 -7.39
C PHE A 135 19.77 -9.90 -7.21
N GLY A 136 20.38 -10.85 -6.53
CA GLY A 136 19.62 -11.76 -5.70
C GLY A 136 18.91 -11.01 -4.55
N ALA A 137 17.95 -11.68 -3.91
CA ALA A 137 17.32 -11.15 -2.70
C ALA A 137 18.40 -10.86 -1.63
N LEU A 138 18.35 -9.66 -1.04
CA LEU A 138 19.20 -9.28 0.07
C LEU A 138 18.44 -9.46 1.37
N LYS A 139 18.91 -10.34 2.24
CA LYS A 139 18.34 -10.53 3.57
C LYS A 139 18.67 -9.33 4.46
N LEU A 140 17.70 -8.88 5.24
CA LEU A 140 17.81 -7.75 6.17
C LEU A 140 17.41 -8.18 7.58
N PRO A 141 17.88 -7.46 8.61
CA PRO A 141 17.18 -7.44 9.89
C PRO A 141 15.72 -7.03 9.67
N PRO A 142 14.76 -7.67 10.35
CA PRO A 142 13.34 -7.38 10.13
C PRO A 142 12.99 -5.93 10.37
N ILE A 143 12.23 -5.35 9.43
CA ILE A 143 11.54 -4.08 9.59
C ILE A 143 10.07 -4.40 9.81
N GLU A 144 9.53 -4.02 10.96
CA GLU A 144 8.19 -4.40 11.36
C GLU A 144 7.45 -3.27 12.07
N TRP A 145 6.14 -3.22 11.89
CA TRP A 145 5.24 -2.34 12.64
C TRP A 145 3.82 -2.89 12.62
N THR A 146 3.00 -2.36 13.49
CA THR A 146 1.56 -2.66 13.49
C THR A 146 0.83 -1.58 12.72
N VAL A 147 0.08 -1.96 11.69
CA VAL A 147 -0.81 -1.07 10.96
C VAL A 147 -2.02 -0.76 11.84
N ARG A 148 -2.21 0.51 12.17
CA ARG A 148 -3.29 1.00 13.05
C ARG A 148 -4.27 1.91 12.33
N GLU A 149 -3.97 2.26 11.10
CA GLU A 149 -4.83 3.09 10.25
C GLU A 149 -4.63 2.75 8.77
N ILE A 150 -5.66 3.02 8.00
CA ILE A 150 -5.63 2.91 6.54
C ILE A 150 -5.96 4.25 5.91
N LEU A 151 -5.46 4.48 4.71
CA LEU A 151 -5.66 5.71 3.94
C LEU A 151 -6.25 5.39 2.58
N LEU A 152 -7.15 6.24 2.13
CA LEU A 152 -7.64 6.24 0.75
C LEU A 152 -6.83 7.26 -0.04
N ILE A 153 -6.00 6.77 -0.95
CA ILE A 153 -5.01 7.56 -1.66
C ILE A 153 -5.24 7.51 -3.17
N GLU A 154 -5.31 8.69 -3.77
CA GLU A 154 -5.19 8.88 -5.21
C GLU A 154 -3.71 9.07 -5.56
N SER A 155 -3.19 8.21 -6.41
CA SER A 155 -1.83 8.33 -6.93
C SER A 155 -1.84 9.04 -8.27
N VAL A 156 -1.32 10.26 -8.32
CA VAL A 156 -1.25 11.04 -9.57
C VAL A 156 -0.03 10.60 -10.36
N VAL A 157 -0.26 9.74 -11.35
CA VAL A 157 0.81 9.15 -12.15
C VAL A 157 1.58 10.24 -12.91
N GLY A 158 2.90 10.19 -12.85
CA GLY A 158 3.80 11.15 -13.50
C GLY A 158 4.08 12.42 -12.70
N LYS A 159 3.40 12.64 -11.58
CA LYS A 159 3.64 13.79 -10.70
C LYS A 159 4.24 13.42 -9.35
N THR A 160 4.43 12.12 -9.07
CA THR A 160 4.95 11.62 -7.79
C THR A 160 4.18 12.23 -6.60
N THR A 161 2.84 12.25 -6.70
CA THR A 161 1.96 12.91 -5.75
C THR A 161 0.91 11.92 -5.26
N HIS A 162 0.72 11.90 -3.95
CA HIS A 162 -0.37 11.20 -3.28
C HIS A 162 -1.37 12.23 -2.75
N ILE A 163 -2.65 12.09 -3.13
CA ILE A 163 -3.74 12.89 -2.58
C ILE A 163 -4.52 12.01 -1.62
N GLU A 164 -4.60 12.42 -0.37
CA GLU A 164 -5.37 11.73 0.67
C GLU A 164 -6.83 12.16 0.63
N HIS A 165 -7.72 11.20 0.42
CA HIS A 165 -9.18 11.42 0.42
C HIS A 165 -9.84 11.00 1.73
N GLY A 166 -9.16 10.26 2.57
CA GLY A 166 -9.65 9.84 3.87
C GLY A 166 -8.66 8.99 4.63
N ARG A 167 -8.89 8.89 5.94
CA ARG A 167 -8.05 8.17 6.90
C ARG A 167 -8.94 7.54 7.97
N TRP A 168 -8.73 6.27 8.25
CA TRP A 168 -9.54 5.51 9.21
C TRP A 168 -8.64 4.75 10.18
N ALA A 169 -8.83 5.00 11.46
CA ALA A 169 -8.21 4.18 12.51
C ALA A 169 -8.80 2.77 12.47
N LEU A 170 -7.96 1.77 12.67
CA LEU A 170 -8.41 0.39 12.78
C LEU A 170 -8.85 0.11 14.22
N THR A 171 -10.10 -0.27 14.35
CA THR A 171 -10.71 -0.69 15.63
C THR A 171 -11.32 -2.07 15.44
N PRO A 172 -11.12 -3.00 16.38
CA PRO A 172 -11.79 -4.29 16.30
C PRO A 172 -13.30 -4.10 16.12
N PRO A 173 -13.98 -4.99 15.36
CA PRO A 173 -15.43 -5.00 15.34
C PRO A 173 -15.97 -5.08 16.77
N GLY A 174 -16.99 -4.28 17.09
CA GLY A 174 -17.68 -4.38 18.38
C GLY A 174 -18.35 -5.75 18.54
N ASP A 175 -18.39 -6.24 19.77
CA ASP A 175 -19.13 -7.45 20.14
C ASP A 175 -20.64 -7.28 19.95
#